data_1a24695843ad0fb66708a591288a5c4b
#
_entry.id   1a24695843ad0fb66708a591288a5c4b
#
_cell.length_a   1.000
_cell.length_b   1.000
_cell.length_c   1.000
_cell.angle_alpha   90.00
_cell.angle_beta   90.00
_cell.angle_gamma   90.00
#
_symmetry.space_group_name_H-M   'P 1'
#
loop_
_entity.id
_entity.type
_entity.pdbx_description
1 polymer ?
#
loop_
_entity_poly.entity_id
_entity_poly.type
_entity_poly.pdbx_seq_one_letter_code
_entity_poly.pdbx_strand_id
1 'polypeptide(L)'
;MNELINTKQQDSMAAWYAVFVLLLAYVLSFVDRIILSLLVTPIKEDLGTTDAQMGLLMGFAFAIFYTIAGIPIAKYSDVKSRKMIIAIGIFLWSIMTAVCGLARSFFQLFLARVGVGVGEAALTPAAYSMISDYFSEEKLGRAMAVYKSGAMFGGGLAFIIGGAVVGYVVNSDSIILPLLGEMKPWQMAFIIVGLPGVLIGLLMMTVKEPSRTGVADTLDKKVSISDAIKYMQKRWRIYLFIFLGFAFMAAPISSALTWIPVYLQRIHEMSIPESGRTLGIIIFFLSSSGVLFSGWLIDTFKKRGYQDGYFKVALMICLVTIPIVYYSMNDQSLDKTLWWLHLFVFVASMPLVISATVLQIVTPNQLRAQVSAVYMLFLNLITALVVTTGIGFITDFWFKDEMALGQSIMAANLLSMSFAFICLYIAMSYFNKEFTNA
;
A
#
# COMPACT_ATOMS: atom_id res chain seq x y z
N MET A 1 -22.49 22.90 -29.17
CA MET A 1 -22.64 21.46 -29.46
C MET A 1 -21.63 20.61 -28.65
N ASN A 2 -20.36 21.02 -28.52
CA ASN A 2 -19.36 20.34 -27.70
C ASN A 2 -19.64 20.40 -26.19
N GLU A 3 -20.18 21.49 -25.67
CA GLU A 3 -20.56 21.61 -24.23
C GLU A 3 -21.74 20.71 -23.87
N LEU A 4 -22.73 20.57 -24.76
CA LEU A 4 -23.88 19.67 -24.53
C LEU A 4 -23.52 18.17 -24.60
N ILE A 5 -22.46 17.82 -25.33
CA ILE A 5 -21.93 16.45 -25.39
C ILE A 5 -21.14 16.15 -24.11
N ASN A 6 -20.44 17.13 -23.56
CA ASN A 6 -19.65 16.98 -22.33
C ASN A 6 -20.53 16.79 -21.09
N THR A 7 -21.65 17.52 -20.98
CA THR A 7 -22.58 17.38 -19.85
C THR A 7 -23.34 16.04 -19.85
N LYS A 8 -23.55 15.40 -21.01
CA LYS A 8 -24.18 14.08 -21.09
C LYS A 8 -23.28 12.90 -20.66
N GLN A 9 -21.96 13.09 -20.60
CA GLN A 9 -21.01 12.06 -20.14
C GLN A 9 -20.68 12.16 -18.65
N GLN A 10 -20.80 13.35 -18.05
CA GLN A 10 -20.55 13.53 -16.63
C GLN A 10 -21.64 12.84 -15.79
N ASP A 11 -21.20 12.23 -14.69
CA ASP A 11 -22.10 11.58 -13.70
C ASP A 11 -22.99 10.46 -14.24
N SER A 12 -22.70 9.92 -15.42
CA SER A 12 -23.47 8.89 -16.09
C SER A 12 -23.30 7.51 -15.46
N MET A 13 -24.20 6.56 -15.78
CA MET A 13 -24.00 5.14 -15.44
C MET A 13 -22.71 4.58 -16.00
N ALA A 14 -22.26 5.05 -17.16
CA ALA A 14 -20.96 4.67 -17.73
C ALA A 14 -19.78 5.18 -16.89
N ALA A 15 -19.88 6.35 -16.26
CA ALA A 15 -18.89 6.87 -15.33
C ALA A 15 -18.78 5.98 -14.07
N TRP A 16 -19.91 5.59 -13.50
CA TRP A 16 -19.93 4.68 -12.35
C TRP A 16 -19.45 3.28 -12.69
N TYR A 17 -19.77 2.79 -13.89
CA TYR A 17 -19.21 1.53 -14.40
C TYR A 17 -17.68 1.59 -14.49
N ALA A 18 -17.13 2.70 -14.98
CA ALA A 18 -15.69 2.91 -15.02
C ALA A 18 -15.08 2.89 -13.61
N VAL A 19 -15.69 3.57 -12.63
CA VAL A 19 -15.24 3.54 -11.22
C VAL A 19 -15.29 2.13 -10.66
N PHE A 20 -16.33 1.36 -10.97
CA PHE A 20 -16.45 -0.03 -10.53
C PHE A 20 -15.35 -0.92 -11.10
N VAL A 21 -15.06 -0.84 -12.40
CA VAL A 21 -13.95 -1.60 -13.02
C VAL A 21 -12.59 -1.19 -12.43
N LEU A 22 -12.37 0.12 -12.22
CA LEU A 22 -11.15 0.62 -11.58
C LEU A 22 -11.03 0.16 -10.13
N LEU A 23 -12.14 0.11 -9.38
CA LEU A 23 -12.18 -0.44 -8.02
C LEU A 23 -11.80 -1.92 -8.00
N LEU A 24 -12.37 -2.73 -8.91
CA LEU A 24 -12.02 -4.15 -9.02
C LEU A 24 -10.52 -4.34 -9.34
N ALA A 25 -9.98 -3.56 -10.28
CA ALA A 25 -8.55 -3.58 -10.59
C ALA A 25 -7.71 -3.22 -9.36
N TYR A 26 -8.15 -2.23 -8.57
CA TYR A 26 -7.43 -1.81 -7.36
C TYR A 26 -7.46 -2.87 -6.27
N VAL A 27 -8.61 -3.50 -6.01
CA VAL A 27 -8.71 -4.62 -5.06
C VAL A 27 -7.82 -5.78 -5.50
N LEU A 28 -7.85 -6.16 -6.80
CA LEU A 28 -7.03 -7.24 -7.31
C LEU A 28 -5.54 -6.95 -7.13
N SER A 29 -5.08 -5.72 -7.34
CA SER A 29 -3.67 -5.36 -7.13
C SER A 29 -3.21 -5.62 -5.69
N PHE A 30 -4.11 -5.49 -4.70
CA PHE A 30 -3.79 -5.87 -3.32
C PHE A 30 -3.68 -7.39 -3.15
N VAL A 31 -4.51 -8.18 -3.86
CA VAL A 31 -4.43 -9.66 -3.81
C VAL A 31 -3.07 -10.12 -4.34
N ASP A 32 -2.63 -9.56 -5.49
CA ASP A 32 -1.33 -9.86 -6.10
C ASP A 32 -0.13 -9.49 -5.22
N ARG A 33 -0.25 -8.45 -4.41
CA ARG A 33 0.81 -8.05 -3.45
C ARG A 33 0.85 -8.97 -2.24
N ILE A 34 -0.31 -9.25 -1.67
CA ILE A 34 -0.44 -9.92 -0.36
C ILE A 34 -0.26 -11.43 -0.48
N ILE A 35 -0.59 -12.05 -1.62
CA ILE A 35 -0.44 -13.50 -1.78
C ILE A 35 0.96 -13.99 -1.42
N LEU A 36 1.99 -13.22 -1.75
CA LEU A 36 3.37 -13.57 -1.43
C LEU A 36 3.62 -13.67 0.08
N SER A 37 3.02 -12.81 0.90
CA SER A 37 3.18 -12.84 2.35
C SER A 37 2.55 -14.07 3.02
N LEU A 38 1.52 -14.64 2.38
CA LEU A 38 0.91 -15.89 2.81
C LEU A 38 1.75 -17.13 2.41
N LEU A 39 2.57 -16.99 1.38
CA LEU A 39 3.33 -18.09 0.77
C LEU A 39 4.83 -18.07 1.12
N VAL A 40 5.26 -17.24 2.08
CA VAL A 40 6.69 -17.13 2.45
C VAL A 40 7.26 -18.47 2.84
N THR A 41 6.62 -19.22 3.74
CA THR A 41 7.13 -20.51 4.22
C THR A 41 7.28 -21.54 3.10
N PRO A 42 6.25 -21.87 2.29
CA PRO A 42 6.40 -22.85 1.22
C PRO A 42 7.38 -22.42 0.12
N ILE A 43 7.52 -21.12 -0.15
CA ILE A 43 8.52 -20.64 -1.12
C ILE A 43 9.94 -20.80 -0.57
N LYS A 44 10.14 -20.51 0.71
CA LYS A 44 11.45 -20.70 1.36
C LYS A 44 11.89 -22.15 1.33
N GLU A 45 11.00 -23.06 1.69
CA GLU A 45 11.28 -24.51 1.67
C GLU A 45 11.62 -25.01 0.27
N ASP A 46 10.95 -24.50 -0.75
CA ASP A 46 11.14 -24.91 -2.12
C ASP A 46 12.38 -24.33 -2.79
N LEU A 47 12.59 -23.01 -2.65
CA LEU A 47 13.66 -22.28 -3.34
C LEU A 47 14.93 -22.13 -2.49
N GLY A 48 14.93 -22.58 -1.24
CA GLY A 48 16.07 -22.44 -0.33
C GLY A 48 16.39 -20.97 -0.01
N THR A 49 15.37 -20.11 0.06
CA THR A 49 15.56 -18.66 0.28
C THR A 49 15.57 -18.31 1.77
N THR A 50 16.18 -17.16 2.10
CA THR A 50 16.23 -16.61 3.46
C THR A 50 15.08 -15.63 3.72
N ASP A 51 14.84 -15.26 4.99
CA ASP A 51 13.83 -14.24 5.33
C ASP A 51 14.22 -12.87 4.78
N ALA A 52 15.51 -12.53 4.72
CA ALA A 52 16.00 -11.32 4.07
C ALA A 52 15.65 -11.28 2.58
N GLN A 53 15.83 -12.40 1.88
CA GLN A 53 15.45 -12.54 0.48
C GLN A 53 13.92 -12.45 0.29
N MET A 54 13.14 -13.07 1.16
CA MET A 54 11.69 -12.92 1.13
C MET A 54 11.25 -11.46 1.40
N GLY A 55 11.90 -10.78 2.33
CA GLY A 55 11.69 -9.35 2.56
C GLY A 55 12.00 -8.49 1.33
N LEU A 56 13.07 -8.81 0.58
CA LEU A 56 13.38 -8.15 -0.70
C LEU A 56 12.28 -8.38 -1.74
N LEU A 57 11.72 -9.59 -1.83
CA LEU A 57 10.62 -9.90 -2.75
C LEU A 57 9.32 -9.17 -2.39
N MET A 58 8.96 -9.13 -1.11
CA MET A 58 7.75 -8.46 -0.62
C MET A 58 7.85 -6.93 -0.67
N GLY A 59 9.05 -6.38 -0.44
CA GLY A 59 9.28 -4.95 -0.36
C GLY A 59 9.94 -4.37 -1.62
N PHE A 60 11.25 -4.55 -1.72
CA PHE A 60 12.10 -3.86 -2.68
C PHE A 60 11.76 -4.17 -4.15
N ALA A 61 11.60 -5.47 -4.50
CA ALA A 61 11.35 -5.90 -5.88
C ALA A 61 10.11 -5.24 -6.49
N PHE A 62 9.10 -5.02 -5.67
CA PHE A 62 7.88 -4.36 -6.09
C PHE A 62 7.98 -2.83 -5.98
N ALA A 63 8.29 -2.30 -4.78
CA ALA A 63 8.11 -0.88 -4.47
C ALA A 63 9.00 0.05 -5.27
N ILE A 64 10.27 -0.34 -5.51
CA ILE A 64 11.20 0.54 -6.24
C ILE A 64 10.82 0.65 -7.72
N PHE A 65 10.47 -0.45 -8.34
CA PHE A 65 10.11 -0.47 -9.77
C PHE A 65 8.72 0.11 -10.00
N TYR A 66 7.76 -0.12 -9.10
CA TYR A 66 6.48 0.59 -9.08
C TYR A 66 6.68 2.11 -9.07
N THR A 67 7.59 2.59 -8.23
CA THR A 67 7.85 4.03 -8.08
C THR A 67 8.61 4.61 -9.27
N ILE A 68 9.67 3.94 -9.75
CA ILE A 68 10.46 4.40 -10.90
C ILE A 68 9.61 4.42 -12.17
N ALA A 69 8.84 3.35 -12.43
CA ALA A 69 7.99 3.25 -13.61
C ALA A 69 6.77 4.20 -13.52
N GLY A 70 6.28 4.48 -12.32
CA GLY A 70 5.13 5.37 -12.12
C GLY A 70 5.34 6.77 -12.67
N ILE A 71 6.55 7.33 -12.59
CA ILE A 71 6.86 8.69 -13.07
C ILE A 71 6.70 8.80 -14.60
N PRO A 72 7.37 7.99 -15.44
CA PRO A 72 7.21 8.05 -16.89
C PRO A 72 5.80 7.63 -17.35
N ILE A 73 5.18 6.64 -16.70
CA ILE A 73 3.83 6.19 -17.02
C ILE A 73 2.80 7.31 -16.75
N ALA A 74 2.91 8.02 -15.63
CA ALA A 74 2.05 9.16 -15.33
C ALA A 74 2.16 10.24 -16.42
N LYS A 75 3.38 10.62 -16.82
CA LYS A 75 3.59 11.58 -17.94
C LYS A 75 3.02 11.08 -19.26
N TYR A 76 3.16 9.77 -19.54
CA TYR A 76 2.61 9.16 -20.72
C TYR A 76 1.07 9.16 -20.72
N SER A 77 0.47 8.98 -19.54
CA SER A 77 -0.98 9.04 -19.35
C SER A 77 -1.56 10.44 -19.57
N ASP A 78 -0.75 11.49 -19.46
CA ASP A 78 -1.20 12.87 -19.77
C ASP A 78 -1.46 13.08 -21.29
N VAL A 79 -0.86 12.26 -22.17
CA VAL A 79 -0.90 12.48 -23.61
C VAL A 79 -1.65 11.36 -24.34
N LYS A 80 -1.59 10.12 -23.84
CA LYS A 80 -2.16 8.93 -24.47
C LYS A 80 -3.44 8.47 -23.79
N SER A 81 -4.13 7.48 -24.37
CA SER A 81 -5.35 6.90 -23.78
C SER A 81 -5.05 6.29 -22.41
N ARG A 82 -5.64 6.84 -21.36
CA ARG A 82 -5.52 6.37 -19.97
C ARG A 82 -6.11 4.98 -19.79
N LYS A 83 -7.25 4.73 -20.48
CA LYS A 83 -7.90 3.43 -20.55
C LYS A 83 -6.93 2.35 -21.03
N MET A 84 -6.25 2.61 -22.15
CA MET A 84 -5.31 1.64 -22.73
C MET A 84 -4.07 1.43 -21.84
N ILE A 85 -3.56 2.50 -21.21
CA ILE A 85 -2.45 2.42 -20.27
C ILE A 85 -2.83 1.54 -19.08
N ILE A 86 -4.01 1.74 -18.50
CA ILE A 86 -4.51 0.91 -17.39
C ILE A 86 -4.72 -0.53 -17.85
N ALA A 87 -5.36 -0.76 -18.99
CA ALA A 87 -5.59 -2.12 -19.51
C ALA A 87 -4.27 -2.87 -19.74
N ILE A 88 -3.30 -2.25 -20.40
CA ILE A 88 -1.97 -2.84 -20.62
C ILE A 88 -1.27 -3.09 -19.28
N GLY A 89 -1.34 -2.17 -18.36
CA GLY A 89 -0.82 -2.34 -16.99
C GLY A 89 -1.44 -3.56 -16.30
N ILE A 90 -2.77 -3.69 -16.35
CA ILE A 90 -3.49 -4.84 -15.77
C ILE A 90 -3.02 -6.16 -16.42
N PHE A 91 -2.96 -6.24 -17.75
CA PHE A 91 -2.46 -7.43 -18.43
C PHE A 91 -1.02 -7.76 -18.05
N LEU A 92 -0.15 -6.74 -18.00
CA LEU A 92 1.25 -6.94 -17.65
C LEU A 92 1.41 -7.49 -16.23
N TRP A 93 0.82 -6.84 -15.22
CA TRP A 93 1.00 -7.34 -13.85
C TRP A 93 0.33 -8.69 -13.64
N SER A 94 -0.83 -8.95 -14.25
CA SER A 94 -1.54 -10.23 -14.15
C SER A 94 -0.74 -11.38 -14.74
N ILE A 95 -0.15 -11.18 -15.92
CA ILE A 95 0.76 -12.13 -16.54
C ILE A 95 2.00 -12.33 -15.67
N MET A 96 2.60 -11.24 -15.14
CA MET A 96 3.78 -11.34 -14.29
C MET A 96 3.47 -12.02 -12.96
N THR A 97 2.27 -11.83 -12.39
CA THR A 97 1.81 -12.60 -11.22
C THR A 97 1.72 -14.09 -11.53
N ALA A 98 1.14 -14.46 -12.68
CA ALA A 98 1.14 -15.86 -13.11
C ALA A 98 2.56 -16.39 -13.36
N VAL A 99 3.46 -15.58 -13.92
CA VAL A 99 4.89 -15.93 -14.13
C VAL A 99 5.61 -16.13 -12.80
N CYS A 100 5.22 -15.46 -11.69
CA CYS A 100 5.74 -15.80 -10.37
C CYS A 100 5.52 -17.28 -10.03
N GLY A 101 4.38 -17.86 -10.43
CA GLY A 101 4.09 -19.29 -10.27
C GLY A 101 4.94 -20.22 -11.14
N LEU A 102 5.66 -19.71 -12.13
CA LEU A 102 6.58 -20.49 -12.96
C LEU A 102 8.04 -20.41 -12.48
N ALA A 103 8.31 -19.61 -11.45
CA ALA A 103 9.65 -19.40 -10.95
C ALA A 103 10.20 -20.70 -10.28
N ARG A 104 11.46 -21.00 -10.59
CA ARG A 104 12.23 -22.11 -10.03
C ARG A 104 13.49 -21.65 -9.30
N SER A 105 13.64 -20.33 -9.13
CA SER A 105 14.74 -19.69 -8.38
C SER A 105 14.30 -18.34 -7.84
N PHE A 106 15.00 -17.89 -6.79
CA PHE A 106 14.82 -16.56 -6.23
C PHE A 106 14.88 -15.46 -7.31
N PHE A 107 15.87 -15.54 -8.21
CA PHE A 107 16.06 -14.50 -9.22
C PHE A 107 14.92 -14.42 -10.24
N GLN A 108 14.37 -15.58 -10.66
CA GLN A 108 13.20 -15.60 -11.54
C GLN A 108 11.97 -14.99 -10.85
N LEU A 109 11.74 -15.36 -9.58
CA LEU A 109 10.66 -14.80 -8.79
C LEU A 109 10.84 -13.28 -8.60
N PHE A 110 12.07 -12.83 -8.33
CA PHE A 110 12.40 -11.42 -8.20
C PHE A 110 12.09 -10.63 -9.47
N LEU A 111 12.51 -11.11 -10.64
CA LEU A 111 12.23 -10.45 -11.92
C LEU A 111 10.73 -10.40 -12.22
N ALA A 112 10.00 -11.47 -11.95
CA ALA A 112 8.56 -11.49 -12.10
C ALA A 112 7.87 -10.46 -11.18
N ARG A 113 8.30 -10.32 -9.92
CA ARG A 113 7.82 -9.31 -8.97
C ARG A 113 8.12 -7.88 -9.43
N VAL A 114 9.29 -7.65 -10.04
CA VAL A 114 9.60 -6.37 -10.71
C VAL A 114 8.58 -6.08 -11.80
N GLY A 115 8.26 -7.06 -12.63
CA GLY A 115 7.26 -6.92 -13.68
C GLY A 115 5.86 -6.60 -13.16
N VAL A 116 5.46 -7.21 -12.02
CA VAL A 116 4.21 -6.87 -11.33
C VAL A 116 4.22 -5.40 -10.92
N GLY A 117 5.30 -4.92 -10.26
CA GLY A 117 5.43 -3.53 -9.83
C GLY A 117 5.34 -2.51 -10.97
N VAL A 118 6.00 -2.80 -12.10
CA VAL A 118 5.93 -1.95 -13.30
C VAL A 118 4.51 -1.91 -13.87
N GLY A 119 3.83 -3.05 -13.97
CA GLY A 119 2.45 -3.11 -14.46
C GLY A 119 1.47 -2.33 -13.60
N GLU A 120 1.54 -2.52 -12.28
CA GLU A 120 0.64 -1.85 -11.33
C GLU A 120 0.85 -0.32 -11.25
N ALA A 121 2.04 0.17 -11.61
CA ALA A 121 2.34 1.59 -11.63
C ALA A 121 1.43 2.38 -12.60
N ALA A 122 0.83 1.70 -13.58
CA ALA A 122 -0.08 2.30 -14.55
C ALA A 122 -1.46 2.65 -13.98
N LEU A 123 -1.90 2.00 -12.89
CA LEU A 123 -3.29 2.08 -12.43
C LEU A 123 -3.61 3.43 -11.80
N THR A 124 -2.97 3.76 -10.68
CA THR A 124 -3.43 4.85 -9.80
C THR A 124 -3.41 6.23 -10.45
N PRO A 125 -2.32 6.68 -11.14
CA PRO A 125 -2.28 8.00 -11.74
C PRO A 125 -3.34 8.17 -12.85
N ALA A 126 -3.46 7.18 -13.71
CA ALA A 126 -4.41 7.20 -14.82
C ALA A 126 -5.87 7.10 -14.32
N ALA A 127 -6.14 6.29 -13.28
CA ALA A 127 -7.45 6.18 -12.66
C ALA A 127 -7.92 7.51 -12.09
N TYR A 128 -7.07 8.22 -11.33
CA TYR A 128 -7.42 9.54 -10.77
C TYR A 128 -7.77 10.52 -11.88
N SER A 129 -6.97 10.57 -12.93
CA SER A 129 -7.22 11.43 -14.07
C SER A 129 -8.53 11.09 -14.80
N MET A 130 -8.84 9.80 -14.99
CA MET A 130 -10.11 9.38 -15.61
C MET A 130 -11.31 9.74 -14.73
N ILE A 131 -11.26 9.50 -13.43
CA ILE A 131 -12.34 9.78 -12.49
C ILE A 131 -12.61 11.30 -12.45
N SER A 132 -11.56 12.13 -12.44
CA SER A 132 -11.75 13.58 -12.43
C SER A 132 -12.44 14.11 -13.70
N ASP A 133 -12.24 13.47 -14.86
CA ASP A 133 -12.90 13.86 -16.10
C ASP A 133 -14.32 13.27 -16.26
N TYR A 134 -14.65 12.22 -15.52
CA TYR A 134 -15.98 11.60 -15.57
C TYR A 134 -17.03 12.29 -14.70
N PHE A 135 -16.61 12.97 -13.63
CA PHE A 135 -17.55 13.48 -12.63
C PHE A 135 -17.48 14.99 -12.48
N SER A 136 -18.65 15.60 -12.23
CA SER A 136 -18.77 16.98 -11.82
C SER A 136 -18.09 17.20 -10.46
N GLU A 137 -17.74 18.46 -10.13
CA GLU A 137 -17.14 18.81 -8.85
C GLU A 137 -17.98 18.33 -7.65
N GLU A 138 -19.32 18.33 -7.80
CA GLU A 138 -20.27 17.92 -6.75
C GLU A 138 -20.18 16.41 -6.44
N LYS A 139 -19.89 15.56 -7.43
CA LYS A 139 -19.87 14.08 -7.29
C LYS A 139 -18.46 13.50 -7.30
N LEU A 140 -17.46 14.27 -7.70
CA LEU A 140 -16.07 13.84 -7.77
C LEU A 140 -15.58 13.25 -6.42
N GLY A 141 -15.91 13.91 -5.31
CA GLY A 141 -15.55 13.46 -3.98
C GLY A 141 -16.09 12.05 -3.67
N ARG A 142 -17.35 11.77 -4.06
CA ARG A 142 -17.97 10.45 -3.88
C ARG A 142 -17.33 9.39 -4.75
N ALA A 143 -17.06 9.69 -6.02
CA ALA A 143 -16.42 8.75 -6.95
C ALA A 143 -14.99 8.40 -6.50
N MET A 144 -14.23 9.41 -6.07
CA MET A 144 -12.88 9.21 -5.50
C MET A 144 -12.94 8.39 -4.20
N ALA A 145 -13.93 8.61 -3.33
CA ALA A 145 -14.09 7.84 -2.11
C ALA A 145 -14.39 6.37 -2.40
N VAL A 146 -15.27 6.08 -3.37
CA VAL A 146 -15.55 4.70 -3.82
C VAL A 146 -14.28 4.04 -4.37
N TYR A 147 -13.54 4.70 -5.25
CA TYR A 147 -12.29 4.14 -5.77
C TYR A 147 -11.25 3.89 -4.65
N LYS A 148 -11.05 4.88 -3.76
CA LYS A 148 -10.09 4.77 -2.65
C LYS A 148 -10.48 3.73 -1.61
N SER A 149 -11.77 3.43 -1.45
CA SER A 149 -12.22 2.36 -0.55
C SER A 149 -11.63 1.00 -0.93
N GLY A 150 -11.25 0.81 -2.21
CA GLY A 150 -10.51 -0.35 -2.67
C GLY A 150 -9.17 -0.57 -1.95
N ALA A 151 -8.48 0.49 -1.51
CA ALA A 151 -7.28 0.34 -0.69
C ALA A 151 -7.62 -0.08 0.75
N MET A 152 -8.71 0.47 1.32
CA MET A 152 -9.10 0.17 2.70
C MET A 152 -9.59 -1.28 2.84
N PHE A 153 -10.45 -1.71 1.92
CA PHE A 153 -11.02 -3.06 1.93
C PHE A 153 -10.15 -4.09 1.22
N GLY A 154 -9.37 -3.64 0.22
CA GLY A 154 -8.56 -4.50 -0.63
C GLY A 154 -7.53 -5.32 0.16
N GLY A 155 -6.88 -4.73 1.15
CA GLY A 155 -5.94 -5.45 2.01
C GLY A 155 -6.59 -6.61 2.77
N GLY A 156 -7.74 -6.38 3.40
CA GLY A 156 -8.48 -7.41 4.11
C GLY A 156 -9.03 -8.49 3.17
N LEU A 157 -9.66 -8.08 2.06
CA LEU A 157 -10.15 -9.01 1.04
C LEU A 157 -9.03 -9.82 0.41
N ALA A 158 -7.87 -9.22 0.19
CA ALA A 158 -6.71 -9.91 -0.37
C ALA A 158 -6.22 -11.06 0.53
N PHE A 159 -6.22 -10.87 1.83
CA PHE A 159 -5.91 -11.94 2.77
C PHE A 159 -6.96 -13.05 2.77
N ILE A 160 -8.26 -12.69 2.76
CA ILE A 160 -9.35 -13.67 2.72
C ILE A 160 -9.29 -14.47 1.41
N ILE A 161 -9.20 -13.81 0.27
CA ILE A 161 -9.15 -14.44 -1.05
C ILE A 161 -7.86 -15.25 -1.20
N GLY A 162 -6.71 -14.67 -0.86
CA GLY A 162 -5.42 -15.35 -0.94
C GLY A 162 -5.37 -16.59 -0.05
N GLY A 163 -5.84 -16.50 1.19
CA GLY A 163 -5.96 -17.64 2.11
C GLY A 163 -6.88 -18.73 1.56
N ALA A 164 -8.03 -18.36 0.98
CA ALA A 164 -8.96 -19.32 0.36
C ALA A 164 -8.34 -20.02 -0.86
N VAL A 165 -7.66 -19.27 -1.74
CA VAL A 165 -6.96 -19.84 -2.91
C VAL A 165 -5.88 -20.82 -2.47
N VAL A 166 -5.04 -20.41 -1.50
CA VAL A 166 -3.98 -21.31 -1.00
C VAL A 166 -4.59 -22.55 -0.34
N GLY A 167 -5.67 -22.39 0.45
CA GLY A 167 -6.36 -23.53 1.07
C GLY A 167 -6.95 -24.51 0.06
N TYR A 168 -7.45 -24.00 -1.06
CA TYR A 168 -7.91 -24.85 -2.16
C TYR A 168 -6.77 -25.64 -2.80
N VAL A 169 -5.63 -24.99 -3.04
CA VAL A 169 -4.49 -25.61 -3.77
C VAL A 169 -3.68 -26.53 -2.86
N VAL A 170 -3.49 -26.20 -1.58
CA VAL A 170 -2.71 -27.05 -0.62
C VAL A 170 -3.40 -28.40 -0.39
N ASN A 171 -4.73 -28.44 -0.46
CA ASN A 171 -5.48 -29.70 -0.36
C ASN A 171 -5.55 -30.50 -1.68
N SER A 172 -4.96 -29.98 -2.75
CA SER A 172 -4.87 -30.66 -4.04
C SER A 172 -3.52 -31.36 -4.15
N ASP A 173 -3.49 -32.57 -4.69
CA ASP A 173 -2.23 -33.24 -5.05
C ASP A 173 -1.46 -32.38 -6.06
N SER A 174 -0.13 -32.54 -6.10
CA SER A 174 0.69 -31.85 -7.09
C SER A 174 0.12 -32.03 -8.50
N ILE A 175 -0.17 -30.93 -9.17
CA ILE A 175 -0.80 -30.97 -10.49
C ILE A 175 0.29 -31.05 -11.54
N ILE A 176 0.28 -32.13 -12.33
CA ILE A 176 1.16 -32.29 -13.49
C ILE A 176 0.51 -31.64 -14.68
N LEU A 177 1.03 -30.48 -15.09
CA LEU A 177 0.58 -29.82 -16.33
C LEU A 177 1.39 -30.31 -17.54
N PRO A 178 0.73 -30.65 -18.66
CA PRO A 178 1.38 -31.29 -19.82
C PRO A 178 2.61 -30.59 -20.39
N LEU A 179 2.71 -29.25 -20.21
CA LEU A 179 3.81 -28.43 -20.73
C LEU A 179 4.73 -27.87 -19.65
N LEU A 180 4.26 -27.81 -18.39
CA LEU A 180 4.97 -27.15 -17.29
C LEU A 180 5.58 -28.13 -16.29
N GLY A 181 5.18 -29.41 -16.36
CA GLY A 181 5.60 -30.45 -15.42
C GLY A 181 4.84 -30.39 -14.11
N GLU A 182 5.46 -30.93 -13.06
CA GLU A 182 4.90 -30.92 -11.71
C GLU A 182 4.94 -29.50 -11.12
N MET A 183 3.77 -29.01 -10.71
CA MET A 183 3.58 -27.68 -10.12
C MET A 183 3.31 -27.80 -8.62
N LYS A 184 4.06 -27.07 -7.82
CA LYS A 184 3.85 -27.00 -6.37
C LYS A 184 2.65 -26.13 -6.01
N PRO A 185 2.01 -26.37 -4.84
CA PRO A 185 0.84 -25.60 -4.42
C PRO A 185 1.04 -24.07 -4.46
N TRP A 186 2.18 -23.56 -3.99
CA TRP A 186 2.45 -22.12 -4.01
C TRP A 186 2.54 -21.54 -5.44
N GLN A 187 3.03 -22.31 -6.41
CA GLN A 187 3.10 -21.92 -7.81
C GLN A 187 1.72 -21.80 -8.42
N MET A 188 0.85 -22.78 -8.13
CA MET A 188 -0.54 -22.75 -8.58
C MET A 188 -1.31 -21.58 -7.99
N ALA A 189 -1.07 -21.21 -6.72
CA ALA A 189 -1.71 -20.06 -6.09
C ALA A 189 -1.42 -18.76 -6.87
N PHE A 190 -0.20 -18.52 -7.31
CA PHE A 190 0.13 -17.36 -8.16
C PHE A 190 -0.58 -17.37 -9.52
N ILE A 191 -0.68 -18.53 -10.16
CA ILE A 191 -1.38 -18.66 -11.44
C ILE A 191 -2.88 -18.36 -11.26
N ILE A 192 -3.52 -18.95 -10.24
CA ILE A 192 -4.96 -18.75 -9.97
C ILE A 192 -5.25 -17.29 -9.61
N VAL A 193 -4.37 -16.63 -8.86
CA VAL A 193 -4.55 -15.22 -8.48
C VAL A 193 -4.27 -14.27 -9.65
N GLY A 194 -3.29 -14.57 -10.50
CA GLY A 194 -2.95 -13.72 -11.64
C GLY A 194 -3.98 -13.75 -12.76
N LEU A 195 -4.57 -14.92 -13.06
CA LEU A 195 -5.49 -15.07 -14.19
C LEU A 195 -6.73 -14.16 -14.16
N PRO A 196 -7.43 -13.94 -13.04
CA PRO A 196 -8.60 -13.03 -12.99
C PRO A 196 -8.30 -11.62 -13.47
N GLY A 197 -7.06 -11.14 -13.34
CA GLY A 197 -6.67 -9.83 -13.82
C GLY A 197 -6.76 -9.69 -15.33
N VAL A 198 -6.57 -10.77 -16.08
CA VAL A 198 -6.79 -10.76 -17.54
C VAL A 198 -8.25 -10.42 -17.86
N LEU A 199 -9.21 -10.96 -17.10
CA LEU A 199 -10.63 -10.63 -17.28
C LEU A 199 -10.91 -9.17 -16.93
N ILE A 200 -10.30 -8.64 -15.87
CA ILE A 200 -10.44 -7.22 -15.49
C ILE A 200 -9.78 -6.32 -16.54
N GLY A 201 -8.66 -6.73 -17.12
CA GLY A 201 -8.04 -6.04 -18.26
C GLY A 201 -8.98 -5.98 -19.49
N LEU A 202 -9.67 -7.07 -19.80
CA LEU A 202 -10.70 -7.10 -20.85
C LEU A 202 -11.89 -6.20 -20.49
N LEU A 203 -12.38 -6.24 -19.24
CA LEU A 203 -13.42 -5.33 -18.75
C LEU A 203 -12.97 -3.86 -18.87
N MET A 204 -11.70 -3.54 -18.57
CA MET A 204 -11.18 -2.18 -18.74
C MET A 204 -11.22 -1.73 -20.20
N MET A 205 -11.07 -2.62 -21.16
CA MET A 205 -11.20 -2.29 -22.59
C MET A 205 -12.65 -1.96 -23.01
N THR A 206 -13.66 -2.32 -22.24
CA THR A 206 -15.07 -1.93 -22.48
C THR A 206 -15.40 -0.55 -21.94
N VAL A 207 -14.58 -0.02 -21.00
CA VAL A 207 -14.76 1.31 -20.44
C VAL A 207 -14.55 2.36 -21.54
N LYS A 208 -15.40 3.37 -21.58
CA LYS A 208 -15.28 4.47 -22.55
C LYS A 208 -14.27 5.51 -22.01
N GLU A 209 -13.29 5.90 -22.81
CA GLU A 209 -12.35 6.96 -22.44
C GLU A 209 -13.10 8.30 -22.29
N PRO A 210 -13.01 8.99 -21.13
CA PRO A 210 -13.63 10.31 -21.00
C PRO A 210 -12.84 11.36 -21.79
N SER A 211 -13.54 12.34 -22.34
CA SER A 211 -12.89 13.53 -22.90
C SER A 211 -12.14 14.26 -21.80
N ARG A 212 -10.95 14.76 -22.11
CA ARG A 212 -10.15 15.53 -21.15
C ARG A 212 -10.80 16.87 -20.91
N THR A 213 -11.09 17.16 -19.65
CA THR A 213 -11.63 18.45 -19.19
C THR A 213 -10.50 19.24 -18.53
N GLY A 214 -10.46 20.56 -18.73
CA GLY A 214 -9.54 21.46 -18.01
C GLY A 214 -8.13 21.59 -18.58
N VAL A 215 -7.82 21.05 -19.76
CA VAL A 215 -6.48 21.22 -20.39
C VAL A 215 -6.36 22.53 -21.19
N ALA A 216 -7.47 23.24 -21.47
CA ALA A 216 -7.48 24.33 -22.43
C ALA A 216 -7.04 25.72 -21.91
N ASP A 217 -7.19 26.03 -20.62
CA ASP A 217 -7.06 27.43 -20.17
C ASP A 217 -6.06 27.72 -19.03
N THR A 218 -5.32 26.76 -18.53
CA THR A 218 -4.30 27.01 -17.50
C THR A 218 -2.89 26.69 -17.96
N LEU A 219 -2.49 27.22 -19.14
CA LEU A 219 -1.10 27.23 -19.57
C LEU A 219 -0.22 28.20 -18.76
N ASP A 220 -0.79 28.94 -17.82
CA ASP A 220 -0.04 29.75 -16.88
C ASP A 220 0.53 28.90 -15.74
N LYS A 221 1.82 28.58 -15.89
CA LYS A 221 2.73 27.98 -14.93
C LYS A 221 2.30 26.63 -14.37
N LYS A 222 2.48 25.55 -15.16
CA LYS A 222 2.64 24.21 -14.61
C LYS A 222 3.77 24.24 -13.57
N VAL A 223 3.42 24.21 -12.30
CA VAL A 223 4.40 24.14 -11.21
C VAL A 223 5.15 22.84 -11.35
N SER A 224 6.45 22.94 -11.55
CA SER A 224 7.34 21.79 -11.81
C SER A 224 7.66 21.07 -10.50
N ILE A 225 7.99 19.75 -10.60
CA ILE A 225 8.60 19.01 -9.49
C ILE A 225 9.86 19.74 -8.98
N SER A 226 10.63 20.41 -9.87
CA SER A 226 11.79 21.23 -9.50
C SER A 226 11.39 22.37 -8.55
N ASP A 227 10.24 22.99 -8.75
CA ASP A 227 9.78 24.09 -7.87
C ASP A 227 9.37 23.55 -6.49
N ALA A 228 8.74 22.37 -6.46
CA ALA A 228 8.44 21.69 -5.21
C ALA A 228 9.73 21.32 -4.45
N ILE A 229 10.73 20.79 -5.15
CA ILE A 229 12.03 20.47 -4.55
C ILE A 229 12.69 21.72 -4.01
N LYS A 230 12.75 22.82 -4.76
CA LYS A 230 13.29 24.11 -4.30
C LYS A 230 12.56 24.65 -3.07
N TYR A 231 11.22 24.54 -3.06
CA TYR A 231 10.42 24.95 -1.92
C TYR A 231 10.72 24.11 -0.68
N MET A 232 10.78 22.78 -0.82
CA MET A 232 11.17 21.86 0.26
C MET A 232 12.60 22.10 0.74
N GLN A 233 13.55 22.39 -0.17
CA GLN A 233 14.94 22.71 0.19
C GLN A 233 15.05 23.97 1.06
N LYS A 234 14.26 25.02 0.77
CA LYS A 234 14.20 26.23 1.62
C LYS A 234 13.68 25.94 3.02
N ARG A 235 12.86 24.91 3.19
CA ARG A 235 12.23 24.47 4.44
C ARG A 235 12.62 23.03 4.78
N TRP A 236 13.83 22.61 4.41
CA TRP A 236 14.26 21.23 4.44
C TRP A 236 14.09 20.57 5.81
N ARG A 237 14.27 21.30 6.91
CA ARG A 237 14.17 20.77 8.25
C ARG A 237 12.76 20.24 8.55
N ILE A 238 11.73 21.02 8.27
CA ILE A 238 10.34 20.60 8.53
C ILE A 238 9.96 19.42 7.62
N TYR A 239 10.28 19.48 6.32
CA TYR A 239 9.94 18.42 5.38
C TYR A 239 10.70 17.13 5.67
N LEU A 240 12.00 17.20 5.99
CA LEU A 240 12.80 16.04 6.32
C LEU A 240 12.22 15.29 7.52
N PHE A 241 11.93 16.00 8.61
CA PHE A 241 11.44 15.38 9.83
C PHE A 241 9.97 14.91 9.70
N ILE A 242 9.14 15.58 8.90
CA ILE A 242 7.80 15.08 8.54
C ILE A 242 7.92 13.78 7.73
N PHE A 243 8.75 13.76 6.69
CA PHE A 243 8.91 12.60 5.81
C PHE A 243 9.47 11.40 6.58
N LEU A 244 10.56 11.57 7.32
CA LEU A 244 11.13 10.51 8.15
C LEU A 244 10.12 10.05 9.22
N GLY A 245 9.53 10.96 9.96
CA GLY A 245 8.61 10.63 11.03
C GLY A 245 7.43 9.81 10.55
N PHE A 246 6.71 10.25 9.53
CA PHE A 246 5.56 9.51 9.03
C PHE A 246 5.93 8.25 8.22
N ALA A 247 7.10 8.21 7.56
CA ALA A 247 7.55 6.99 6.89
C ALA A 247 7.86 5.87 7.89
N PHE A 248 8.56 6.18 8.99
CA PHE A 248 8.79 5.20 10.06
C PHE A 248 7.53 4.88 10.86
N MET A 249 6.61 5.83 11.00
CA MET A 249 5.30 5.59 11.62
C MET A 249 4.42 4.64 10.83
N ALA A 250 4.70 4.39 9.56
CA ALA A 250 4.03 3.39 8.73
C ALA A 250 4.58 1.95 8.93
N ALA A 251 5.62 1.76 9.73
CA ALA A 251 6.22 0.44 9.97
C ALA A 251 5.23 -0.61 10.51
N PRO A 252 4.36 -0.31 11.50
CA PRO A 252 3.41 -1.29 12.01
C PRO A 252 2.44 -1.81 10.95
N ILE A 253 1.86 -0.94 10.14
CA ILE A 253 0.93 -1.38 9.09
C ILE A 253 1.67 -2.15 7.98
N SER A 254 2.90 -1.77 7.65
CA SER A 254 3.72 -2.51 6.69
C SER A 254 4.05 -3.91 7.20
N SER A 255 4.45 -4.06 8.46
CA SER A 255 4.73 -5.37 9.06
C SER A 255 3.46 -6.22 9.19
N ALA A 256 2.28 -5.59 9.47
CA ALA A 256 1.00 -6.30 9.51
C ALA A 256 0.66 -6.95 8.16
N LEU A 257 0.96 -6.26 7.06
CA LEU A 257 0.66 -6.75 5.72
C LEU A 257 1.69 -7.75 5.17
N THR A 258 2.91 -7.77 5.73
CA THR A 258 4.01 -8.58 5.17
C THR A 258 4.43 -9.73 6.07
N TRP A 259 4.68 -9.49 7.35
CA TRP A 259 5.30 -10.47 8.24
C TRP A 259 4.38 -11.08 9.31
N ILE A 260 3.26 -10.41 9.66
CA ILE A 260 2.31 -10.99 10.62
C ILE A 260 1.69 -12.30 10.12
N PRO A 261 1.35 -12.48 8.82
CA PRO A 261 0.90 -13.79 8.35
C PRO A 261 1.92 -14.90 8.63
N VAL A 262 3.19 -14.62 8.33
CA VAL A 262 4.31 -15.55 8.54
C VAL A 262 4.50 -15.84 10.02
N TYR A 263 4.41 -14.81 10.86
CA TYR A 263 4.49 -14.96 12.32
C TYR A 263 3.39 -15.88 12.87
N LEU A 264 2.13 -15.68 12.45
CA LEU A 264 1.03 -16.56 12.88
C LEU A 264 1.18 -17.99 12.38
N GLN A 265 1.70 -18.19 11.18
CA GLN A 265 1.96 -19.52 10.62
C GLN A 265 3.12 -20.21 11.32
N ARG A 266 4.23 -19.50 11.54
CA ARG A 266 5.50 -20.08 12.03
C ARG A 266 5.52 -20.26 13.54
N ILE A 267 5.03 -19.28 14.29
CA ILE A 267 5.12 -19.29 15.76
C ILE A 267 3.86 -19.87 16.40
N HIS A 268 2.69 -19.61 15.82
CA HIS A 268 1.42 -20.11 16.34
C HIS A 268 0.83 -21.28 15.53
N GLU A 269 1.61 -21.83 14.57
CA GLU A 269 1.25 -23.01 13.78
C GLU A 269 -0.12 -22.89 13.07
N MET A 270 -0.58 -21.65 12.81
CA MET A 270 -1.82 -21.44 12.08
C MET A 270 -1.65 -21.89 10.63
N SER A 271 -2.67 -22.57 10.10
CA SER A 271 -2.70 -22.86 8.67
C SER A 271 -2.75 -21.57 7.83
N ILE A 272 -2.25 -21.63 6.59
CA ILE A 272 -2.29 -20.46 5.67
C ILE A 272 -3.71 -19.94 5.47
N PRO A 273 -4.75 -20.79 5.25
CA PRO A 273 -6.13 -20.32 5.13
C PRO A 273 -6.66 -19.64 6.40
N GLU A 274 -6.33 -20.15 7.57
CA GLU A 274 -6.76 -19.57 8.85
C GLU A 274 -6.09 -18.23 9.10
N SER A 275 -4.76 -18.14 8.91
CA SER A 275 -4.02 -16.89 9.07
C SER A 275 -4.54 -15.82 8.09
N GLY A 276 -4.80 -16.19 6.83
CA GLY A 276 -5.37 -15.29 5.82
C GLY A 276 -6.77 -14.81 6.19
N ARG A 277 -7.68 -15.72 6.59
CA ARG A 277 -9.05 -15.36 7.00
C ARG A 277 -9.04 -14.47 8.24
N THR A 278 -8.28 -14.83 9.26
CA THR A 278 -8.22 -14.09 10.54
C THR A 278 -7.67 -12.69 10.32
N LEU A 279 -6.51 -12.55 9.67
CA LEU A 279 -5.92 -11.25 9.38
C LEU A 279 -6.77 -10.44 8.42
N GLY A 280 -7.37 -11.10 7.43
CA GLY A 280 -8.25 -10.44 6.48
C GLY A 280 -9.43 -9.76 7.16
N ILE A 281 -10.09 -10.43 8.10
CA ILE A 281 -11.21 -9.88 8.89
C ILE A 281 -10.70 -8.72 9.78
N ILE A 282 -9.60 -8.92 10.49
CA ILE A 282 -9.00 -7.90 11.37
C ILE A 282 -8.68 -6.65 10.57
N ILE A 283 -7.97 -6.78 9.45
CA ILE A 283 -7.55 -5.64 8.62
C ILE A 283 -8.77 -4.96 7.99
N PHE A 284 -9.73 -5.71 7.47
CA PHE A 284 -10.92 -5.17 6.83
C PHE A 284 -11.70 -4.22 7.77
N PHE A 285 -11.96 -4.65 9.00
CA PHE A 285 -12.74 -3.87 9.93
C PHE A 285 -11.92 -2.87 10.73
N LEU A 286 -10.76 -3.28 11.25
CA LEU A 286 -10.02 -2.45 12.21
C LEU A 286 -9.15 -1.41 11.53
N SER A 287 -8.63 -1.68 10.34
CA SER A 287 -7.89 -0.67 9.59
C SER A 287 -8.80 0.52 9.21
N SER A 288 -10.00 0.22 8.72
CA SER A 288 -11.00 1.26 8.40
C SER A 288 -11.42 2.05 9.63
N SER A 289 -11.69 1.36 10.74
CA SER A 289 -12.08 2.00 12.01
C SER A 289 -10.96 2.89 12.57
N GLY A 290 -9.70 2.43 12.51
CA GLY A 290 -8.54 3.20 12.95
C GLY A 290 -8.34 4.50 12.17
N VAL A 291 -8.49 4.44 10.84
CA VAL A 291 -8.45 5.61 9.95
C VAL A 291 -9.53 6.63 10.33
N LEU A 292 -10.78 6.18 10.51
CA LEU A 292 -11.89 7.07 10.89
C LEU A 292 -11.67 7.67 12.27
N PHE A 293 -11.24 6.87 13.24
CA PHE A 293 -10.98 7.32 14.60
C PHE A 293 -9.86 8.36 14.66
N SER A 294 -8.80 8.20 13.84
CA SER A 294 -7.71 9.18 13.79
C SER A 294 -8.20 10.55 13.28
N GLY A 295 -9.09 10.57 12.29
CA GLY A 295 -9.72 11.79 11.81
C GLY A 295 -10.54 12.49 12.91
N TRP A 296 -11.40 11.74 13.61
CA TRP A 296 -12.16 12.25 14.74
C TRP A 296 -11.27 12.80 15.85
N LEU A 297 -10.18 12.11 16.17
CA LEU A 297 -9.23 12.52 17.20
C LEU A 297 -8.55 13.85 16.84
N ILE A 298 -8.10 14.00 15.58
CA ILE A 298 -7.54 15.25 15.05
C ILE A 298 -8.54 16.41 15.21
N ASP A 299 -9.78 16.20 14.76
CA ASP A 299 -10.82 17.23 14.85
C ASP A 299 -11.11 17.63 16.30
N THR A 300 -11.06 16.67 17.23
CA THR A 300 -11.24 16.92 18.65
C THR A 300 -10.12 17.79 19.22
N PHE A 301 -8.86 17.52 18.88
CA PHE A 301 -7.73 18.35 19.30
C PHE A 301 -7.82 19.76 18.70
N LYS A 302 -8.21 19.86 17.42
CA LYS A 302 -8.40 21.15 16.76
C LYS A 302 -9.51 21.98 17.40
N LYS A 303 -10.66 21.37 17.74
CA LYS A 303 -11.75 22.02 18.45
C LYS A 303 -11.35 22.53 19.85
N ARG A 304 -10.38 21.88 20.50
CA ARG A 304 -9.80 22.31 21.78
C ARG A 304 -8.74 23.42 21.65
N GLY A 305 -8.52 23.96 20.44
CA GLY A 305 -7.60 25.06 20.19
C GLY A 305 -6.14 24.65 19.91
N TYR A 306 -5.83 23.36 19.86
CA TYR A 306 -4.47 22.89 19.53
C TYR A 306 -4.19 22.99 18.04
N GLN A 307 -3.44 23.99 17.61
CA GLN A 307 -3.05 24.15 16.21
C GLN A 307 -2.07 23.06 15.75
N ASP A 308 -1.25 22.55 16.64
CA ASP A 308 -0.31 21.43 16.48
C ASP A 308 -0.94 20.05 16.80
N GLY A 309 -2.26 19.97 16.91
CA GLY A 309 -3.01 18.77 17.29
C GLY A 309 -2.67 17.54 16.48
N TYR A 310 -2.35 17.69 15.19
CA TYR A 310 -1.93 16.60 14.30
C TYR A 310 -0.66 15.92 14.79
N PHE A 311 0.34 16.70 15.19
CA PHE A 311 1.59 16.16 15.69
C PHE A 311 1.41 15.53 17.07
N LYS A 312 0.59 16.15 17.97
CA LYS A 312 0.29 15.58 19.29
C LYS A 312 -0.38 14.22 19.16
N VAL A 313 -1.36 14.09 18.26
CA VAL A 313 -2.01 12.79 17.98
C VAL A 313 -1.00 11.78 17.44
N ALA A 314 -0.14 12.16 16.50
CA ALA A 314 0.90 11.28 15.95
C ALA A 314 1.88 10.81 17.04
N LEU A 315 2.33 11.71 17.92
CA LEU A 315 3.20 11.37 19.06
C LEU A 315 2.52 10.41 20.05
N MET A 316 1.23 10.64 20.35
CA MET A 316 0.45 9.71 21.19
C MET A 316 0.37 8.33 20.56
N ILE A 317 0.13 8.23 19.24
CA ILE A 317 0.09 6.96 18.52
C ILE A 317 1.44 6.25 18.61
N CYS A 318 2.57 6.95 18.41
CA CYS A 318 3.89 6.35 18.58
C CYS A 318 4.06 5.72 19.96
N LEU A 319 3.68 6.43 21.04
CA LEU A 319 3.81 5.95 22.41
C LEU A 319 2.88 4.76 22.70
N VAL A 320 1.62 4.82 22.22
CA VAL A 320 0.64 3.74 22.44
C VAL A 320 1.00 2.48 21.66
N THR A 321 1.61 2.63 20.48
CA THR A 321 2.02 1.48 19.64
C THR A 321 3.11 0.64 20.32
N ILE A 322 4.02 1.26 21.06
CA ILE A 322 5.16 0.56 21.72
C ILE A 322 4.69 -0.62 22.61
N PRO A 323 3.85 -0.44 23.64
CA PRO A 323 3.39 -1.55 24.46
C PRO A 323 2.53 -2.55 23.66
N ILE A 324 1.73 -2.09 22.69
CA ILE A 324 0.90 -2.96 21.88
C ILE A 324 1.79 -3.92 21.07
N VAL A 325 2.82 -3.43 20.41
CA VAL A 325 3.79 -4.25 19.68
C VAL A 325 4.46 -5.26 20.58
N TYR A 326 4.91 -4.80 21.76
CA TYR A 326 5.58 -5.68 22.74
C TYR A 326 4.70 -6.86 23.14
N TYR A 327 3.46 -6.62 23.55
CA TYR A 327 2.55 -7.69 23.95
C TYR A 327 2.05 -8.54 22.78
N SER A 328 1.89 -7.97 21.58
CA SER A 328 1.47 -8.72 20.40
C SER A 328 2.49 -9.78 19.96
N MET A 329 3.79 -9.51 20.16
CA MET A 329 4.87 -10.35 19.65
C MET A 329 5.52 -11.24 20.73
N ASN A 330 5.17 -11.05 21.99
CA ASN A 330 5.82 -11.74 23.11
C ASN A 330 4.91 -12.75 23.85
N ASP A 331 3.62 -12.78 23.49
CA ASP A 331 2.69 -13.74 24.11
C ASP A 331 2.76 -15.09 23.38
N GLN A 332 2.83 -16.18 24.17
CA GLN A 332 2.83 -17.54 23.64
C GLN A 332 1.42 -18.06 23.36
N SER A 333 0.39 -17.40 23.88
CA SER A 333 -1.01 -17.79 23.65
C SER A 333 -1.55 -17.14 22.39
N LEU A 334 -2.06 -17.94 21.46
CA LEU A 334 -2.67 -17.46 20.22
C LEU A 334 -3.83 -16.49 20.50
N ASP A 335 -4.72 -16.79 21.46
CA ASP A 335 -5.87 -15.93 21.77
C ASP A 335 -5.45 -14.55 22.23
N LYS A 336 -4.44 -14.45 23.08
CA LYS A 336 -3.93 -13.16 23.55
C LYS A 336 -3.18 -12.42 22.44
N THR A 337 -2.40 -13.13 21.64
CA THR A 337 -1.75 -12.55 20.43
C THR A 337 -2.80 -11.96 19.49
N LEU A 338 -3.86 -12.69 19.18
CA LEU A 338 -4.94 -12.21 18.33
C LEU A 338 -5.64 -10.99 18.95
N TRP A 339 -5.90 -10.99 20.25
CA TRP A 339 -6.48 -9.82 20.94
C TRP A 339 -5.60 -8.57 20.78
N TRP A 340 -4.29 -8.69 21.01
CA TRP A 340 -3.35 -7.59 20.82
C TRP A 340 -3.21 -7.20 19.35
N LEU A 341 -3.30 -8.13 18.41
CA LEU A 341 -3.28 -7.85 16.97
C LEU A 341 -4.47 -7.01 16.52
N HIS A 342 -5.64 -7.14 17.14
CA HIS A 342 -6.77 -6.25 16.87
C HIS A 342 -6.41 -4.80 17.19
N LEU A 343 -5.84 -4.54 18.38
CA LEU A 343 -5.38 -3.21 18.76
C LEU A 343 -4.21 -2.74 17.89
N PHE A 344 -3.31 -3.64 17.55
CA PHE A 344 -2.15 -3.35 16.71
C PHE A 344 -2.57 -2.83 15.34
N VAL A 345 -3.44 -3.54 14.61
CA VAL A 345 -3.93 -3.13 13.29
C VAL A 345 -4.75 -1.84 13.36
N PHE A 346 -5.58 -1.69 14.39
CA PHE A 346 -6.36 -0.48 14.60
C PHE A 346 -5.45 0.75 14.74
N VAL A 347 -4.45 0.71 15.63
CA VAL A 347 -3.53 1.83 15.87
C VAL A 347 -2.56 2.02 14.69
N ALA A 348 -2.08 0.94 14.09
CA ALA A 348 -1.17 0.98 12.94
C ALA A 348 -1.77 1.68 11.70
N SER A 349 -3.09 1.71 11.58
CA SER A 349 -3.78 2.34 10.44
C SER A 349 -3.99 3.84 10.60
N MET A 350 -3.93 4.37 11.81
CA MET A 350 -4.20 5.79 12.10
C MET A 350 -3.29 6.79 11.36
N PRO A 351 -1.99 6.52 11.20
CA PRO A 351 -1.06 7.45 10.55
C PRO A 351 -1.40 7.82 9.11
N LEU A 352 -2.16 6.97 8.39
CA LEU A 352 -2.49 7.16 6.98
C LEU A 352 -3.18 8.50 6.68
N VAL A 353 -4.09 8.93 7.54
CA VAL A 353 -4.79 10.22 7.39
C VAL A 353 -3.95 11.37 7.91
N ILE A 354 -3.26 11.17 9.04
CA ILE A 354 -2.49 12.24 9.69
C ILE A 354 -1.39 12.75 8.78
N SER A 355 -0.62 11.85 8.17
CA SER A 355 0.48 12.21 7.27
C SER A 355 0.00 13.04 6.06
N ALA A 356 -1.08 12.61 5.43
CA ALA A 356 -1.67 13.32 4.29
C ALA A 356 -2.15 14.72 4.70
N THR A 357 -2.79 14.83 5.85
CA THR A 357 -3.32 16.11 6.35
C THR A 357 -2.21 17.10 6.71
N VAL A 358 -1.17 16.64 7.43
CA VAL A 358 -0.02 17.50 7.79
C VAL A 358 0.66 18.04 6.53
N LEU A 359 0.90 17.19 5.52
CA LEU A 359 1.53 17.62 4.27
C LEU A 359 0.72 18.70 3.55
N GLN A 360 -0.61 18.60 3.57
CA GLN A 360 -1.46 19.60 2.95
C GLN A 360 -1.47 20.94 3.71
N ILE A 361 -1.26 20.92 5.02
CA ILE A 361 -1.22 22.14 5.84
C ILE A 361 0.11 22.88 5.64
N VAL A 362 1.24 22.18 5.65
CA VAL A 362 2.57 22.80 5.54
C VAL A 362 2.94 23.17 4.11
N THR A 363 2.13 22.76 3.12
CA THR A 363 2.44 22.94 1.69
C THR A 363 1.41 23.84 1.01
N PRO A 364 1.84 24.89 0.28
CA PRO A 364 0.95 25.71 -0.53
C PRO A 364 0.16 24.90 -1.55
N ASN A 365 -1.10 25.28 -1.81
CA ASN A 365 -2.02 24.54 -2.69
C ASN A 365 -1.40 24.10 -4.02
N GLN A 366 -0.63 25.02 -4.66
CA GLN A 366 -0.03 24.79 -5.97
C GLN A 366 1.04 23.68 -5.99
N LEU A 367 1.68 23.39 -4.83
CA LEU A 367 2.77 22.43 -4.68
C LEU A 367 2.33 21.09 -4.03
N ARG A 368 1.10 21.00 -3.53
CA ARG A 368 0.62 19.85 -2.74
C ARG A 368 0.74 18.53 -3.47
N ALA A 369 0.39 18.49 -4.74
CA ALA A 369 0.45 17.27 -5.54
C ALA A 369 1.89 16.77 -5.69
N GLN A 370 2.84 17.65 -6.01
CA GLN A 370 4.24 17.31 -6.23
C GLN A 370 4.91 16.90 -4.91
N VAL A 371 4.68 17.64 -3.82
CA VAL A 371 5.22 17.30 -2.50
C VAL A 371 4.67 15.96 -2.00
N SER A 372 3.37 15.70 -2.20
CA SER A 372 2.76 14.41 -1.86
C SER A 372 3.36 13.27 -2.68
N ALA A 373 3.65 13.48 -3.97
CA ALA A 373 4.30 12.47 -4.81
C ALA A 373 5.72 12.15 -4.32
N VAL A 374 6.52 13.17 -3.96
CA VAL A 374 7.86 12.98 -3.38
C VAL A 374 7.77 12.26 -2.04
N TYR A 375 6.80 12.60 -1.19
CA TYR A 375 6.57 11.92 0.08
C TYR A 375 6.21 10.44 -0.12
N MET A 376 5.30 10.12 -1.06
CA MET A 376 4.90 8.74 -1.33
C MET A 376 6.07 7.89 -1.83
N LEU A 377 6.94 8.46 -2.68
CA LEU A 377 8.19 7.81 -3.09
C LEU A 377 9.04 7.47 -1.87
N PHE A 378 9.25 8.45 -1.00
CA PHE A 378 10.07 8.29 0.20
C PHE A 378 9.46 7.26 1.18
N LEU A 379 8.15 7.34 1.40
CA LEU A 379 7.38 6.40 2.21
C LEU A 379 7.56 4.95 1.70
N ASN A 380 7.34 4.73 0.40
CA ASN A 380 7.46 3.41 -0.20
C ASN A 380 8.89 2.85 -0.09
N LEU A 381 9.91 3.68 -0.29
CA LEU A 381 11.31 3.25 -0.14
C LEU A 381 11.64 2.86 1.30
N ILE A 382 11.26 3.68 2.28
CA ILE A 382 11.53 3.38 3.70
C ILE A 382 10.78 2.13 4.14
N THR A 383 9.50 2.01 3.83
CA THR A 383 8.72 0.82 4.24
C THR A 383 9.22 -0.46 3.57
N ALA A 384 9.59 -0.40 2.29
CA ALA A 384 10.07 -1.56 1.55
C ALA A 384 11.48 -2.01 1.99
N LEU A 385 12.42 -1.07 2.10
CA LEU A 385 13.82 -1.38 2.38
C LEU A 385 14.09 -1.53 3.88
N VAL A 386 13.63 -0.57 4.68
CA VAL A 386 14.00 -0.51 6.10
C VAL A 386 13.09 -1.40 6.93
N VAL A 387 11.78 -1.40 6.64
CA VAL A 387 10.83 -2.18 7.44
C VAL A 387 10.71 -3.60 6.91
N THR A 388 10.20 -3.78 5.69
CA THR A 388 9.89 -5.12 5.19
C THR A 388 11.15 -5.97 4.99
N THR A 389 12.17 -5.44 4.32
CA THR A 389 13.44 -6.15 4.14
C THR A 389 14.23 -6.20 5.44
N GLY A 390 14.19 -5.14 6.26
CA GLY A 390 14.91 -5.06 7.52
C GLY A 390 14.46 -6.10 8.55
N ILE A 391 13.17 -6.41 8.64
CA ILE A 391 12.67 -7.47 9.53
C ILE A 391 13.28 -8.83 9.15
N GLY A 392 13.27 -9.20 7.86
CA GLY A 392 13.91 -10.44 7.41
C GLY A 392 15.42 -10.45 7.68
N PHE A 393 16.09 -9.32 7.45
CA PHE A 393 17.51 -9.17 7.75
C PHE A 393 17.82 -9.33 9.25
N ILE A 394 17.01 -8.74 10.14
CA ILE A 394 17.16 -8.90 11.59
C ILE A 394 17.00 -10.37 11.98
N THR A 395 16.01 -11.07 11.39
CA THR A 395 15.79 -12.50 11.66
C THR A 395 17.01 -13.35 11.26
N ASP A 396 17.50 -13.18 10.02
CA ASP A 396 18.57 -14.03 9.48
C ASP A 396 19.96 -13.72 10.05
N PHE A 397 20.29 -12.43 10.26
CA PHE A 397 21.66 -12.03 10.56
C PHE A 397 21.89 -11.61 12.02
N TRP A 398 20.86 -11.08 12.69
CA TRP A 398 20.97 -10.66 14.09
C TRP A 398 20.60 -11.80 15.04
N PHE A 399 19.37 -12.31 14.92
CA PHE A 399 18.92 -13.42 15.76
C PHE A 399 19.42 -14.78 15.26
N LYS A 400 19.61 -14.95 13.96
CA LYS A 400 20.03 -16.21 13.31
C LYS A 400 19.12 -17.39 13.64
N ASP A 401 17.85 -17.08 13.85
CA ASP A 401 16.82 -18.03 14.22
C ASP A 401 15.50 -17.60 13.60
N GLU A 402 14.92 -18.46 12.77
CA GLU A 402 13.62 -18.20 12.12
C GLU A 402 12.48 -18.12 13.12
N MET A 403 12.58 -18.80 14.28
CA MET A 403 11.60 -18.72 15.35
C MET A 403 11.64 -17.39 16.10
N ALA A 404 12.69 -16.58 15.93
CA ALA A 404 12.80 -15.25 16.47
C ALA A 404 12.09 -14.16 15.60
N LEU A 405 11.26 -14.57 14.62
CA LEU A 405 10.55 -13.62 13.74
C LEU A 405 9.70 -12.62 14.54
N GLY A 406 9.00 -13.06 15.58
CA GLY A 406 8.23 -12.16 16.47
C GLY A 406 9.11 -11.09 17.11
N GLN A 407 10.30 -11.46 17.58
CA GLN A 407 11.29 -10.55 18.15
C GLN A 407 11.84 -9.58 17.10
N SER A 408 12.05 -10.04 15.87
CA SER A 408 12.49 -9.20 14.74
C SER A 408 11.43 -8.15 14.36
N ILE A 409 10.15 -8.55 14.29
CA ILE A 409 9.02 -7.64 14.08
C ILE A 409 8.94 -6.63 15.22
N MET A 410 9.05 -7.10 16.45
CA MET A 410 9.05 -6.24 17.65
C MET A 410 10.18 -5.22 17.60
N ALA A 411 11.42 -5.66 17.40
CA ALA A 411 12.60 -4.77 17.35
C ALA A 411 12.46 -3.70 16.25
N ALA A 412 12.09 -4.10 15.02
CA ALA A 412 11.93 -3.19 13.90
C ALA A 412 10.84 -2.13 14.17
N ASN A 413 9.70 -2.54 14.75
CA ASN A 413 8.62 -1.62 15.05
C ASN A 413 8.96 -0.69 16.23
N LEU A 414 9.59 -1.19 17.30
CA LEU A 414 10.00 -0.38 18.44
C LEU A 414 11.01 0.70 18.02
N LEU A 415 12.02 0.30 17.24
CA LEU A 415 13.02 1.25 16.70
C LEU A 415 12.35 2.28 15.79
N SER A 416 11.45 1.83 14.90
CA SER A 416 10.75 2.72 13.98
C SER A 416 9.86 3.71 14.71
N MET A 417 9.09 3.28 15.71
CA MET A 417 8.21 4.15 16.49
C MET A 417 8.99 5.15 17.34
N SER A 418 10.11 4.72 17.96
CA SER A 418 10.98 5.61 18.72
C SER A 418 11.61 6.68 17.83
N PHE A 419 12.09 6.28 16.65
CA PHE A 419 12.67 7.22 15.68
C PHE A 419 11.59 8.16 15.11
N ALA A 420 10.41 7.64 14.78
CA ALA A 420 9.27 8.44 14.33
C ALA A 420 8.87 9.48 15.37
N PHE A 421 8.82 9.09 16.66
CA PHE A 421 8.51 10.01 17.77
C PHE A 421 9.50 11.17 17.80
N ILE A 422 10.81 10.90 17.76
CA ILE A 422 11.86 11.95 17.76
C ILE A 422 11.68 12.87 16.55
N CYS A 423 11.53 12.31 15.36
CA CYS A 423 11.38 13.11 14.15
C CYS A 423 10.12 13.99 14.18
N LEU A 424 8.98 13.44 14.60
CA LEU A 424 7.72 14.19 14.66
C LEU A 424 7.73 15.24 15.78
N TYR A 425 8.40 14.99 16.89
CA TYR A 425 8.60 16.00 17.94
C TYR A 425 9.43 17.20 17.43
N ILE A 426 10.49 16.91 16.70
CA ILE A 426 11.30 17.95 16.05
C ILE A 426 10.47 18.68 14.99
N ALA A 427 9.72 17.97 14.16
CA ALA A 427 8.83 18.57 13.14
C ALA A 427 7.79 19.49 13.77
N MET A 428 7.18 19.06 14.88
CA MET A 428 6.22 19.87 15.66
C MET A 428 6.85 21.18 16.16
N SER A 429 8.10 21.12 16.64
CA SER A 429 8.82 22.31 17.09
C SER A 429 9.05 23.32 15.97
N TYR A 430 9.40 22.86 14.76
CA TYR A 430 9.53 23.73 13.59
C TYR A 430 8.18 24.25 13.11
N PHE A 431 7.14 23.40 13.13
CA PHE A 431 5.78 23.80 12.78
C PHE A 431 5.28 24.93 13.69
N ASN A 432 5.44 24.80 15.00
CA ASN A 432 5.00 25.81 15.95
C ASN A 432 5.73 27.16 15.75
N LYS A 433 7.01 27.14 15.38
CA LYS A 433 7.78 28.35 15.10
C LYS A 433 7.33 29.07 13.83
N GLU A 434 6.94 28.32 12.79
CA GLU A 434 6.62 28.88 11.47
C GLU A 434 5.13 29.21 11.31
N PHE A 435 4.23 28.45 11.95
CA PHE A 435 2.80 28.52 11.67
C PHE A 435 1.93 28.93 12.89
N THR A 436 2.50 28.91 14.12
CA THR A 436 1.73 29.22 15.31
C THR A 436 2.14 30.57 15.93
N ASN A 437 3.37 31.03 15.67
CA ASN A 437 3.91 32.29 16.16
C ASN A 437 3.89 33.41 15.10
N ALA A 438 3.25 33.18 13.96
CA ALA A 438 2.93 34.18 12.95
C ALA A 438 1.47 34.59 13.07
#